data_69328c5f8c7f084d7aa715e3bf6fc526
#
_entry.id   69328c5f8c7f084d7aa715e3bf6fc526
#
_cell.length_a   1.000
_cell.length_b   1.000
_cell.length_c   1.000
_cell.angle_alpha   90.00
_cell.angle_beta   90.00
_cell.angle_gamma   90.00
#
_symmetry.space_group_name_H-M   'P 1'
#
loop_
_entity.id
_entity.type
_entity.pdbx_description
1 polymer ?
#
loop_
_entity_poly.entity_id
_entity_poly.type
_entity_poly.pdbx_seq_one_letter_code
_entity_poly.pdbx_strand_id
1 'polypeptide(L)'
;FTNLGGNVIFVNGYNRNTKIIGNHIHDSGASAISFVGDASAVRSPSFQYFETVDIKNMDTVIGPKNELYSSNSLVENNLIHRIGRVEKQVAGVQISMAMKIHVKNNSIYDVPRSGINVSEGTWGGHVIEYNDVFNTVLETSDHGSFNSWGRDRFWYPKREISSKLVTKNPKMPLWDAMHITIIRNNRFRCDHGWDIDLDDGSSNYEIYNNLCLNRGIKLREGYYRTVRNNIMVNNTFHPHVWFTESGDVFTNNIVMKKYADIRIKDWGKEVDYNLFPTQKALKNAQNNNTDTNSLFGNPLFINPKEGNFRVNDDSPALKIGFKNFSMDKFGVQNPELKVIAKQPSIPNLKIQSEEETRVKTKQWLGATLKNIETIEEQSSYGTHSLNGVIILKIDKNSKLTKSALKEGDVIIGFADKKIKNISNFLDVFDKNSFRESGKVFIVRNQKEINIKLINAYH
;
A
#
# COMPACT_ATOMS: atom_id res chain seq x y z
N PHE A 1 -8.65 -22.40 -19.10
CA PHE A 1 -7.23 -22.29 -19.44
C PHE A 1 -6.40 -22.89 -18.32
N THR A 2 -5.53 -23.83 -18.65
CA THR A 2 -4.68 -24.50 -17.67
C THR A 2 -3.33 -24.91 -18.28
N ASN A 3 -2.30 -25.07 -17.43
CA ASN A 3 -0.97 -25.56 -17.80
C ASN A 3 -0.28 -24.73 -18.92
N LEU A 4 -0.44 -23.42 -18.87
CA LEU A 4 0.24 -22.50 -19.80
C LEU A 4 1.54 -21.99 -19.18
N GLY A 5 2.63 -21.97 -19.96
CA GLY A 5 3.96 -21.61 -19.49
C GLY A 5 4.18 -20.11 -19.21
N GLY A 6 3.35 -19.23 -19.77
CA GLY A 6 3.45 -17.79 -19.66
C GLY A 6 2.16 -17.11 -19.21
N ASN A 7 1.92 -15.89 -19.71
CA ASN A 7 0.66 -15.16 -19.55
C ASN A 7 -0.47 -15.89 -20.29
N VAL A 8 -1.67 -15.93 -19.68
CA VAL A 8 -2.79 -16.69 -20.26
C VAL A 8 -3.54 -15.85 -21.29
N ILE A 9 -4.01 -14.67 -20.91
CA ILE A 9 -4.69 -13.71 -21.80
C ILE A 9 -3.91 -12.41 -21.77
N PHE A 10 -3.35 -12.02 -22.91
CA PHE A 10 -2.53 -10.84 -23.04
C PHE A 10 -3.14 -9.88 -24.05
N VAL A 11 -3.68 -8.75 -23.57
CA VAL A 11 -4.31 -7.69 -24.36
C VAL A 11 -3.32 -6.56 -24.51
N ASN A 12 -2.68 -6.48 -25.67
CA ASN A 12 -1.53 -5.59 -25.92
C ASN A 12 -1.88 -4.44 -26.88
N GLY A 13 -1.44 -3.24 -26.56
CA GLY A 13 -1.57 -2.05 -27.39
C GLY A 13 -3.02 -1.60 -27.58
N TYR A 14 -3.38 -1.19 -28.78
CA TYR A 14 -4.71 -0.69 -29.12
C TYR A 14 -5.77 -1.80 -29.08
N ASN A 15 -6.56 -1.80 -28.02
CA ASN A 15 -7.74 -2.66 -27.88
C ASN A 15 -8.88 -1.88 -27.24
N ARG A 16 -10.08 -2.05 -27.72
CA ARG A 16 -11.28 -1.38 -27.21
C ARG A 16 -12.41 -2.38 -26.97
N ASN A 17 -13.10 -2.22 -25.86
CA ASN A 17 -14.30 -3.00 -25.54
C ASN A 17 -14.07 -4.52 -25.45
N THR A 18 -12.85 -4.94 -25.10
CA THR A 18 -12.53 -6.36 -24.88
C THR A 18 -13.30 -6.90 -23.69
N LYS A 19 -13.91 -8.09 -23.84
CA LYS A 19 -14.66 -8.76 -22.77
C LYS A 19 -14.03 -10.11 -22.46
N ILE A 20 -13.62 -10.31 -21.21
CA ILE A 20 -13.05 -11.56 -20.69
C ILE A 20 -13.98 -12.03 -19.57
N ILE A 21 -14.86 -12.97 -19.88
CA ILE A 21 -16.00 -13.31 -19.03
C ILE A 21 -16.11 -14.83 -18.84
N GLY A 22 -16.33 -15.27 -17.60
CA GLY A 22 -16.71 -16.64 -17.28
C GLY A 22 -15.59 -17.67 -17.50
N ASN A 23 -14.33 -17.29 -17.38
CA ASN A 23 -13.22 -18.21 -17.59
C ASN A 23 -12.76 -18.83 -16.27
N HIS A 24 -12.33 -20.09 -16.34
CA HIS A 24 -11.55 -20.75 -15.30
C HIS A 24 -10.08 -20.76 -15.74
N ILE A 25 -9.24 -20.02 -15.02
CA ILE A 25 -7.82 -19.84 -15.33
C ILE A 25 -7.00 -20.34 -14.14
N HIS A 26 -6.16 -21.34 -14.35
CA HIS A 26 -5.33 -21.90 -13.28
C HIS A 26 -4.07 -22.58 -13.81
N ASP A 27 -3.11 -22.77 -12.89
CA ASP A 27 -1.83 -23.44 -13.17
C ASP A 27 -1.06 -22.82 -14.35
N SER A 28 -0.97 -21.48 -14.38
CA SER A 28 -0.17 -20.77 -15.39
C SER A 28 1.21 -20.39 -14.89
N GLY A 29 2.17 -20.26 -15.80
CA GLY A 29 3.54 -19.86 -15.48
C GLY A 29 3.67 -18.40 -15.09
N ALA A 30 2.82 -17.51 -15.63
CA ALA A 30 2.82 -16.07 -15.35
C ALA A 30 1.41 -15.54 -15.02
N SER A 31 1.11 -14.27 -15.37
CA SER A 31 -0.17 -13.60 -15.06
C SER A 31 -1.36 -14.24 -15.79
N ALA A 32 -2.54 -14.19 -15.19
CA ALA A 32 -3.75 -14.73 -15.81
C ALA A 32 -4.29 -13.80 -16.90
N ILE A 33 -4.56 -12.54 -16.59
CA ILE A 33 -5.09 -11.56 -17.53
C ILE A 33 -4.23 -10.31 -17.45
N SER A 34 -3.73 -9.83 -18.59
CA SER A 34 -2.88 -8.66 -18.64
C SER A 34 -3.34 -7.68 -19.73
N PHE A 35 -3.59 -6.44 -19.34
CA PHE A 35 -3.77 -5.31 -20.23
C PHE A 35 -2.49 -4.48 -20.21
N VAL A 36 -1.79 -4.41 -21.32
CA VAL A 36 -0.51 -3.71 -21.43
C VAL A 36 -0.52 -2.83 -22.68
N GLY A 37 -0.48 -1.51 -22.47
CA GLY A 37 -0.33 -0.55 -23.56
C GLY A 37 1.11 -0.48 -24.06
N ASP A 38 1.31 0.26 -25.13
CA ASP A 38 2.65 0.56 -25.66
C ASP A 38 3.29 1.69 -24.83
N ALA A 39 4.59 1.56 -24.51
CA ALA A 39 5.33 2.57 -23.76
C ALA A 39 5.34 3.94 -24.45
N SER A 40 5.24 3.98 -25.81
CA SER A 40 5.14 5.22 -26.56
C SER A 40 3.86 6.03 -26.30
N ALA A 41 2.85 5.40 -25.69
CA ALA A 41 1.63 6.11 -25.26
C ALA A 41 1.83 6.92 -24.00
N VAL A 42 2.88 6.68 -23.20
CA VAL A 42 3.17 7.40 -21.97
C VAL A 42 3.98 8.66 -22.27
N ARG A 43 3.56 9.77 -21.69
CA ARG A 43 4.27 11.06 -21.83
C ARG A 43 5.36 11.17 -20.77
N SER A 44 6.58 11.52 -21.20
CA SER A 44 7.74 11.65 -20.29
C SER A 44 7.88 10.45 -19.35
N PRO A 45 8.01 9.22 -19.87
CA PRO A 45 7.95 8.00 -19.07
C PRO A 45 9.09 7.93 -18.05
N SER A 46 8.77 7.38 -16.86
CA SER A 46 9.70 7.10 -15.76
C SER A 46 9.28 5.76 -15.14
N PHE A 47 9.62 4.67 -15.81
CA PHE A 47 9.15 3.33 -15.41
C PHE A 47 9.96 2.71 -14.27
N GLN A 48 11.19 3.19 -14.04
CA GLN A 48 12.02 2.72 -12.96
C GLN A 48 11.94 3.65 -11.74
N TYR A 49 12.04 3.11 -10.53
CA TYR A 49 11.92 3.88 -9.28
C TYR A 49 12.84 5.12 -9.24
N PHE A 50 14.06 5.00 -9.75
CA PHE A 50 15.06 6.09 -9.73
C PHE A 50 15.13 6.89 -11.04
N GLU A 51 14.33 6.54 -12.01
CA GLU A 51 14.23 7.25 -13.27
C GLU A 51 13.39 8.53 -13.07
N THR A 52 13.82 9.64 -13.62
CA THR A 52 13.11 10.91 -13.51
C THR A 52 13.32 11.72 -14.78
N VAL A 53 12.33 12.53 -15.12
CA VAL A 53 12.41 13.48 -16.24
C VAL A 53 12.56 14.89 -15.68
N ASP A 54 13.56 15.65 -16.14
CA ASP A 54 13.72 17.06 -15.72
C ASP A 54 12.47 17.85 -16.13
N ILE A 55 11.96 18.68 -15.24
CA ILE A 55 10.75 19.50 -15.45
C ILE A 55 10.82 20.35 -16.75
N LYS A 56 12.02 20.76 -17.16
CA LYS A 56 12.24 21.53 -18.38
C LYS A 56 11.95 20.74 -19.66
N ASN A 57 12.12 19.42 -19.59
CA ASN A 57 11.94 18.48 -20.69
C ASN A 57 10.62 17.70 -20.60
N MET A 58 9.83 17.99 -19.56
CA MET A 58 8.61 17.26 -19.28
C MET A 58 7.49 17.68 -20.22
N ASP A 59 6.85 16.71 -20.85
CA ASP A 59 5.63 16.94 -21.62
C ASP A 59 4.48 17.31 -20.67
N THR A 60 3.85 18.46 -20.86
CA THR A 60 2.79 18.97 -19.99
C THR A 60 1.37 18.72 -20.50
N VAL A 61 1.22 18.05 -21.64
CA VAL A 61 -0.08 17.68 -22.19
C VAL A 61 -0.73 16.58 -21.34
N ILE A 62 -2.02 16.72 -21.04
CA ILE A 62 -2.75 15.76 -20.19
C ILE A 62 -3.05 14.48 -20.98
N GLY A 63 -2.98 13.34 -20.29
CA GLY A 63 -3.38 12.04 -20.82
C GLY A 63 -2.36 11.38 -21.73
N PRO A 64 -2.75 10.33 -22.44
CA PRO A 64 -1.83 9.54 -23.28
C PRO A 64 -1.34 10.34 -24.50
N LYS A 65 -0.16 9.95 -25.01
CA LYS A 65 0.47 10.57 -26.18
C LYS A 65 -0.14 10.09 -27.51
N ASN A 66 -0.66 8.87 -27.52
CA ASN A 66 -1.30 8.23 -28.68
C ASN A 66 -2.36 7.25 -28.18
N GLU A 67 -2.95 6.47 -29.08
CA GLU A 67 -4.03 5.51 -28.77
C GLU A 67 -3.55 4.06 -28.59
N LEU A 68 -2.26 3.79 -28.53
CA LEU A 68 -1.69 2.44 -28.44
C LEU A 68 -1.83 1.87 -27.02
N TYR A 69 -3.03 1.86 -26.47
CA TYR A 69 -3.37 1.31 -25.16
C TYR A 69 -4.76 0.69 -25.16
N SER A 70 -5.00 -0.21 -24.21
CA SER A 70 -6.31 -0.84 -24.02
C SER A 70 -7.27 0.03 -23.23
N SER A 71 -8.54 0.10 -23.63
CA SER A 71 -9.55 0.88 -22.94
C SER A 71 -10.95 0.29 -23.02
N ASN A 72 -11.83 0.70 -22.06
CA ASN A 72 -13.23 0.33 -21.99
C ASN A 72 -13.48 -1.19 -21.98
N SER A 73 -12.63 -1.95 -21.32
CA SER A 73 -12.68 -3.42 -21.32
C SER A 73 -13.24 -3.97 -20.01
N LEU A 74 -13.81 -5.17 -20.08
CA LEU A 74 -14.49 -5.84 -18.96
C LEU A 74 -13.83 -7.19 -18.66
N VAL A 75 -13.52 -7.41 -17.38
CA VAL A 75 -13.08 -8.69 -16.81
C VAL A 75 -14.10 -9.10 -15.76
N GLU A 76 -14.97 -10.07 -16.07
CA GLU A 76 -16.10 -10.39 -15.22
C GLU A 76 -16.28 -11.90 -15.03
N ASN A 77 -16.65 -12.30 -13.81
CA ASN A 77 -17.01 -13.69 -13.51
C ASN A 77 -15.90 -14.71 -13.85
N ASN A 78 -14.63 -14.37 -13.69
CA ASN A 78 -13.54 -15.31 -13.90
C ASN A 78 -13.09 -15.90 -12.56
N LEU A 79 -12.80 -17.18 -12.55
CA LEU A 79 -12.15 -17.92 -11.47
C LEU A 79 -10.67 -18.07 -11.78
N ILE A 80 -9.81 -17.42 -11.00
CA ILE A 80 -8.37 -17.33 -11.23
C ILE A 80 -7.63 -17.84 -10.00
N HIS A 81 -6.79 -18.87 -10.16
CA HIS A 81 -6.00 -19.37 -9.04
C HIS A 81 -4.76 -20.16 -9.48
N ARG A 82 -3.80 -20.31 -8.54
CA ARG A 82 -2.53 -21.03 -8.78
C ARG A 82 -1.81 -20.58 -10.04
N ILE A 83 -1.70 -19.28 -10.23
CA ILE A 83 -0.93 -18.65 -11.30
C ILE A 83 0.49 -18.32 -10.84
N GLY A 84 1.34 -17.86 -11.75
CA GLY A 84 2.72 -17.47 -11.40
C GLY A 84 3.58 -18.65 -10.94
N ARG A 85 3.41 -19.81 -11.57
CA ARG A 85 4.15 -21.02 -11.18
C ARG A 85 5.65 -20.92 -11.52
N VAL A 86 5.99 -20.07 -12.49
CA VAL A 86 7.36 -19.79 -12.93
C VAL A 86 7.73 -18.36 -12.55
N GLU A 87 7.06 -17.37 -13.14
CA GLU A 87 7.27 -15.96 -12.84
C GLU A 87 6.53 -15.57 -11.56
N LYS A 88 7.22 -14.89 -10.63
CA LYS A 88 6.64 -14.54 -9.32
C LYS A 88 6.11 -13.11 -9.23
N GLN A 89 6.60 -12.20 -10.07
CA GLN A 89 6.15 -10.79 -10.13
C GLN A 89 4.92 -10.62 -11.04
N VAL A 90 3.84 -11.33 -10.71
CA VAL A 90 2.63 -11.47 -11.54
C VAL A 90 1.38 -11.02 -10.82
N ALA A 91 0.28 -10.90 -11.58
CA ALA A 91 -1.04 -10.63 -11.02
C ALA A 91 -2.13 -11.51 -11.66
N GLY A 92 -3.22 -11.73 -10.91
CA GLY A 92 -4.44 -12.32 -11.49
C GLY A 92 -4.99 -11.44 -12.60
N VAL A 93 -5.10 -10.12 -12.36
CA VAL A 93 -5.39 -9.11 -13.38
C VAL A 93 -4.34 -8.01 -13.30
N GLN A 94 -3.53 -7.88 -14.33
CA GLN A 94 -2.53 -6.82 -14.50
C GLN A 94 -3.08 -5.73 -15.42
N ILE A 95 -2.96 -4.48 -15.00
CA ILE A 95 -3.36 -3.29 -15.76
C ILE A 95 -2.17 -2.34 -15.79
N SER A 96 -1.57 -2.15 -16.97
CA SER A 96 -0.45 -1.23 -17.20
C SER A 96 -0.70 -0.44 -18.47
N MET A 97 -0.46 0.86 -18.44
CA MET A 97 -0.66 1.74 -19.61
C MET A 97 -2.02 1.49 -20.28
N ALA A 98 -3.10 1.60 -19.47
CA ALA A 98 -4.46 1.32 -19.89
C ALA A 98 -5.45 2.30 -19.25
N MET A 99 -6.69 2.34 -19.72
CA MET A 99 -7.72 3.26 -19.26
C MET A 99 -9.07 2.57 -19.16
N LYS A 100 -9.86 2.87 -18.13
CA LYS A 100 -11.27 2.42 -18.00
C LYS A 100 -11.44 0.89 -18.14
N ILE A 101 -10.65 0.13 -17.40
CA ILE A 101 -10.80 -1.33 -17.27
C ILE A 101 -11.73 -1.62 -16.11
N HIS A 102 -12.78 -2.39 -16.35
CA HIS A 102 -13.74 -2.81 -15.34
C HIS A 102 -13.46 -4.26 -14.92
N VAL A 103 -13.09 -4.46 -13.66
CA VAL A 103 -12.81 -5.78 -13.06
C VAL A 103 -13.89 -6.08 -12.03
N LYS A 104 -14.77 -7.04 -12.33
CA LYS A 104 -15.98 -7.24 -11.55
C LYS A 104 -16.28 -8.73 -11.30
N ASN A 105 -16.72 -9.05 -10.09
CA ASN A 105 -17.16 -10.40 -9.71
C ASN A 105 -16.16 -11.52 -10.06
N ASN A 106 -14.86 -11.30 -9.91
CA ASN A 106 -13.86 -12.35 -10.09
C ASN A 106 -13.46 -12.92 -8.72
N SER A 107 -13.21 -14.23 -8.66
CA SER A 107 -12.56 -14.90 -7.52
C SER A 107 -11.11 -15.15 -7.87
N ILE A 108 -10.18 -14.55 -7.10
CA ILE A 108 -8.74 -14.59 -7.37
C ILE A 108 -8.00 -15.02 -6.11
N TYR A 109 -7.28 -16.15 -6.17
CA TYR A 109 -6.55 -16.65 -5.01
C TYR A 109 -5.37 -17.57 -5.37
N ASP A 110 -4.57 -17.91 -4.38
CA ASP A 110 -3.34 -18.72 -4.54
C ASP A 110 -2.37 -18.07 -5.55
N VAL A 111 -1.98 -16.81 -5.29
CA VAL A 111 -1.18 -15.97 -6.19
C VAL A 111 0.13 -15.56 -5.50
N PRO A 112 1.29 -15.70 -6.16
CA PRO A 112 2.59 -15.39 -5.53
C PRO A 112 2.78 -13.90 -5.21
N ARG A 113 2.13 -13.01 -5.96
CA ARG A 113 2.16 -11.55 -5.74
C ARG A 113 0.73 -10.99 -5.59
N SER A 114 0.25 -10.16 -6.47
CA SER A 114 -1.01 -9.45 -6.31
C SER A 114 -2.17 -10.15 -7.03
N GLY A 115 -3.36 -10.10 -6.45
CA GLY A 115 -4.55 -10.56 -7.16
C GLY A 115 -4.94 -9.62 -8.30
N ILE A 116 -4.99 -8.31 -8.02
CA ILE A 116 -5.23 -7.26 -9.00
C ILE A 116 -4.13 -6.21 -8.85
N ASN A 117 -3.52 -5.80 -9.97
CA ASN A 117 -2.46 -4.82 -9.97
C ASN A 117 -2.68 -3.74 -11.03
N VAL A 118 -2.49 -2.48 -10.63
CA VAL A 118 -2.51 -1.30 -11.53
C VAL A 118 -1.14 -0.63 -11.46
N SER A 119 -0.48 -0.49 -12.61
CA SER A 119 0.88 0.05 -12.67
C SER A 119 1.13 0.90 -13.91
N GLU A 120 2.22 1.58 -13.93
CA GLU A 120 2.80 2.46 -14.93
C GLU A 120 1.82 3.06 -15.96
N GLY A 121 1.85 4.40 -16.08
CA GLY A 121 1.13 5.11 -17.13
C GLY A 121 -0.37 4.86 -17.11
N THR A 122 -0.95 4.65 -15.93
CA THR A 122 -2.40 4.50 -15.83
C THR A 122 -3.09 5.86 -15.98
N TRP A 123 -4.07 5.92 -16.86
CA TRP A 123 -4.87 7.13 -17.03
C TRP A 123 -6.18 7.05 -16.22
N GLY A 124 -6.32 6.01 -15.41
CA GLY A 124 -7.41 5.80 -14.48
C GLY A 124 -8.73 5.41 -15.12
N GLY A 125 -9.83 5.72 -14.43
CA GLY A 125 -11.19 5.31 -14.81
C GLY A 125 -11.46 3.82 -14.63
N HIS A 126 -10.57 3.11 -13.95
CA HIS A 126 -10.79 1.70 -13.63
C HIS A 126 -11.88 1.57 -12.57
N VAL A 127 -12.69 0.51 -12.68
CA VAL A 127 -13.69 0.14 -11.68
C VAL A 127 -13.40 -1.28 -11.22
N ILE A 128 -13.03 -1.42 -9.95
CA ILE A 128 -12.71 -2.71 -9.32
C ILE A 128 -13.81 -2.99 -8.31
N GLU A 129 -14.75 -3.90 -8.62
CA GLU A 129 -15.90 -4.11 -7.75
C GLU A 129 -16.35 -5.55 -7.62
N TYR A 130 -16.90 -5.90 -6.46
CA TYR A 130 -17.44 -7.22 -6.13
C TYR A 130 -16.49 -8.38 -6.33
N ASN A 131 -15.18 -8.13 -6.35
CA ASN A 131 -14.19 -9.20 -6.42
C ASN A 131 -13.96 -9.81 -5.05
N ASP A 132 -13.56 -11.08 -5.04
CA ASP A 132 -13.11 -11.83 -3.87
C ASP A 132 -11.65 -12.22 -4.08
N VAL A 133 -10.74 -11.53 -3.38
CA VAL A 133 -9.30 -11.66 -3.63
C VAL A 133 -8.58 -12.01 -2.33
N PHE A 134 -7.98 -13.19 -2.28
CA PHE A 134 -7.38 -13.69 -1.06
C PHE A 134 -6.21 -14.65 -1.33
N ASN A 135 -5.49 -15.02 -0.27
CA ASN A 135 -4.31 -15.88 -0.36
C ASN A 135 -3.34 -15.41 -1.45
N THR A 136 -2.92 -14.17 -1.33
CA THR A 136 -2.01 -13.46 -2.23
C THR A 136 -0.72 -13.11 -1.52
N VAL A 137 0.29 -12.63 -2.26
CA VAL A 137 1.62 -12.27 -1.75
C VAL A 137 2.31 -13.47 -1.10
N LEU A 138 2.15 -14.66 -1.70
CA LEU A 138 2.65 -15.90 -1.12
C LEU A 138 4.18 -16.05 -1.23
N GLU A 139 4.79 -15.45 -2.26
CA GLU A 139 6.21 -15.63 -2.58
C GLU A 139 6.95 -14.29 -2.77
N THR A 140 6.25 -13.18 -2.56
CA THR A 140 6.83 -11.82 -2.59
C THR A 140 6.60 -11.13 -1.25
N SER A 141 7.03 -9.87 -1.14
CA SER A 141 6.78 -9.01 0.01
C SER A 141 6.44 -7.59 -0.47
N ASP A 142 5.94 -6.73 0.43
CA ASP A 142 5.67 -5.32 0.13
C ASP A 142 4.64 -5.11 -1.00
N HIS A 143 3.59 -5.92 -1.01
CA HIS A 143 2.49 -5.83 -1.97
C HIS A 143 1.15 -6.08 -1.27
N GLY A 144 0.05 -5.89 -2.01
CA GLY A 144 -1.32 -6.15 -1.53
C GLY A 144 -2.10 -7.14 -2.39
N SER A 145 -3.24 -7.60 -1.85
CA SER A 145 -4.24 -8.32 -2.65
C SER A 145 -4.71 -7.48 -3.83
N PHE A 146 -5.06 -6.21 -3.59
CA PHE A 146 -5.01 -5.15 -4.59
C PHE A 146 -3.72 -4.36 -4.39
N ASN A 147 -3.00 -4.11 -5.47
CA ASN A 147 -1.77 -3.33 -5.44
C ASN A 147 -1.77 -2.30 -6.57
N SER A 148 -1.21 -1.12 -6.32
CA SER A 148 -0.97 -0.14 -7.38
C SER A 148 0.27 0.69 -7.10
N TRP A 149 0.86 1.21 -8.18
CA TRP A 149 1.82 2.30 -8.14
C TRP A 149 1.62 3.20 -9.37
N GLY A 150 2.00 4.47 -9.25
CA GLY A 150 1.91 5.43 -10.33
C GLY A 150 3.12 6.32 -10.30
N ARG A 151 4.20 5.90 -10.95
CA ARG A 151 5.38 6.76 -11.14
C ARG A 151 5.14 7.73 -12.28
N ASP A 152 4.12 8.53 -12.10
CA ASP A 152 3.66 9.54 -13.02
C ASP A 152 4.63 10.73 -13.08
N ARG A 153 4.41 11.68 -13.97
CA ARG A 153 5.31 12.81 -14.24
C ARG A 153 5.69 13.66 -13.04
N PHE A 154 4.87 13.70 -11.97
CA PHE A 154 5.24 14.39 -10.73
C PHE A 154 6.20 13.59 -9.85
N TRP A 155 6.41 12.31 -10.13
CA TRP A 155 7.16 11.40 -9.29
C TRP A 155 8.66 11.67 -9.30
N TYR A 156 9.24 11.79 -8.10
CA TYR A 156 10.65 11.77 -7.84
C TYR A 156 10.94 10.96 -6.57
N PRO A 157 11.98 10.11 -6.53
CA PRO A 157 12.38 9.38 -5.32
C PRO A 157 12.73 10.31 -4.15
N LYS A 158 13.18 11.55 -4.46
CA LYS A 158 13.33 12.63 -3.48
C LYS A 158 11.96 13.30 -3.28
N ARG A 159 11.25 12.88 -2.26
CA ARG A 159 9.88 13.31 -1.93
C ARG A 159 9.68 14.82 -1.88
N GLU A 160 10.69 15.55 -1.41
CA GLU A 160 10.67 17.02 -1.36
C GLU A 160 10.56 17.65 -2.74
N ILE A 161 11.09 16.98 -3.78
CA ILE A 161 10.97 17.44 -5.18
C ILE A 161 9.54 17.22 -5.65
N SER A 162 8.99 16.01 -5.49
CA SER A 162 7.58 15.70 -5.84
C SER A 162 6.62 16.68 -5.15
N SER A 163 6.77 16.88 -3.84
CA SER A 163 5.94 17.80 -3.08
C SER A 163 6.02 19.23 -3.64
N LYS A 164 7.21 19.76 -3.90
CA LYS A 164 7.40 21.10 -4.47
C LYS A 164 6.81 21.27 -5.86
N LEU A 165 6.90 20.23 -6.70
CA LEU A 165 6.32 20.25 -8.05
C LEU A 165 4.80 20.35 -7.98
N VAL A 166 4.18 19.54 -7.15
CA VAL A 166 2.71 19.52 -6.99
C VAL A 166 2.21 20.77 -6.26
N THR A 167 2.92 21.29 -5.26
CA THR A 167 2.57 22.57 -4.62
C THR A 167 2.53 23.70 -5.65
N LYS A 168 3.46 23.71 -6.62
CA LYS A 168 3.48 24.72 -7.69
C LYS A 168 2.38 24.47 -8.75
N ASN A 169 2.02 23.22 -9.00
CA ASN A 169 0.99 22.82 -9.93
C ASN A 169 0.12 21.69 -9.36
N PRO A 170 -0.90 22.01 -8.56
CA PRO A 170 -1.75 21.03 -7.89
C PRO A 170 -2.44 20.03 -8.83
N LYS A 171 -2.63 20.37 -10.10
CA LYS A 171 -3.24 19.47 -11.09
C LYS A 171 -2.25 18.47 -11.70
N MET A 172 -0.95 18.58 -11.41
CA MET A 172 0.10 17.73 -12.01
C MET A 172 -0.13 16.22 -11.81
N PRO A 173 -0.56 15.71 -10.64
CA PRO A 173 -0.90 14.29 -10.50
C PRO A 173 -2.05 13.83 -11.39
N LEU A 174 -2.93 14.75 -11.79
CA LEU A 174 -4.06 14.47 -12.69
C LEU A 174 -3.70 14.57 -14.18
N TRP A 175 -2.46 14.87 -14.52
CA TRP A 175 -2.04 14.85 -15.92
C TRP A 175 -1.96 13.43 -16.48
N ASP A 176 -1.62 12.48 -15.62
CA ASP A 176 -1.59 11.06 -15.93
C ASP A 176 -2.83 10.36 -15.35
N ALA A 177 -3.04 10.36 -14.06
CA ALA A 177 -4.24 9.80 -13.42
C ALA A 177 -5.48 10.70 -13.65
N MET A 178 -5.85 10.91 -14.91
CA MET A 178 -6.87 11.90 -15.31
C MET A 178 -8.31 11.48 -14.98
N HIS A 179 -8.58 10.20 -14.82
CA HIS A 179 -9.87 9.66 -14.41
C HIS A 179 -9.77 8.97 -13.06
N ILE A 180 -10.80 9.10 -12.22
CA ILE A 180 -10.83 8.46 -10.91
C ILE A 180 -10.85 6.94 -11.07
N THR A 181 -9.94 6.25 -10.36
CA THR A 181 -10.01 4.79 -10.20
C THR A 181 -10.83 4.46 -8.96
N ILE A 182 -11.85 3.61 -9.13
CA ILE A 182 -12.80 3.24 -8.08
C ILE A 182 -12.54 1.80 -7.62
N ILE A 183 -12.36 1.62 -6.31
CA ILE A 183 -12.27 0.30 -5.66
C ILE A 183 -13.42 0.20 -4.67
N ARG A 184 -14.44 -0.61 -4.97
CA ARG A 184 -15.63 -0.67 -4.14
C ARG A 184 -16.25 -2.06 -4.05
N ASN A 185 -16.91 -2.32 -2.93
CA ASN A 185 -17.70 -3.54 -2.72
C ASN A 185 -16.88 -4.82 -2.97
N ASN A 186 -15.59 -4.83 -2.65
CA ASN A 186 -14.75 -6.02 -2.74
C ASN A 186 -14.53 -6.63 -1.36
N ARG A 187 -14.17 -7.92 -1.35
CA ARG A 187 -13.61 -8.59 -0.20
C ARG A 187 -12.15 -8.92 -0.49
N PHE A 188 -11.25 -8.39 0.34
CA PHE A 188 -9.81 -8.63 0.25
C PHE A 188 -9.29 -9.31 1.49
N ARG A 189 -8.38 -10.27 1.33
CA ARG A 189 -7.59 -10.84 2.41
C ARG A 189 -6.16 -11.09 1.97
N CYS A 190 -5.24 -10.37 2.54
CA CYS A 190 -3.81 -10.63 2.44
C CYS A 190 -3.27 -11.10 3.80
N ASP A 191 -2.44 -12.13 3.81
CA ASP A 191 -1.80 -12.59 5.04
C ASP A 191 -0.33 -12.15 5.14
N HIS A 192 0.25 -11.69 4.03
CA HIS A 192 1.69 -11.38 3.90
C HIS A 192 2.01 -9.93 3.52
N GLY A 193 1.03 -9.11 3.19
CA GLY A 193 1.17 -7.70 2.83
C GLY A 193 -0.03 -6.88 3.30
N TRP A 194 -0.72 -6.16 2.40
CA TRP A 194 -1.93 -5.38 2.69
C TRP A 194 -3.14 -5.94 1.94
N ASP A 195 -4.33 -5.68 2.44
CA ASP A 195 -5.56 -6.01 1.69
C ASP A 195 -5.68 -5.09 0.47
N ILE A 196 -5.45 -3.79 0.66
CA ILE A 196 -5.34 -2.78 -0.41
C ILE A 196 -4.05 -2.00 -0.19
N ASP A 197 -3.20 -1.97 -1.21
CA ASP A 197 -1.92 -1.27 -1.20
C ASP A 197 -1.85 -0.26 -2.36
N LEU A 198 -1.88 1.02 -2.02
CA LEU A 198 -1.57 2.11 -2.95
C LEU A 198 -0.16 2.59 -2.66
N ASP A 199 0.76 2.18 -3.50
CA ASP A 199 2.20 2.45 -3.39
C ASP A 199 2.64 3.60 -4.31
N ASP A 200 3.91 3.90 -4.35
CA ASP A 200 4.67 4.89 -5.13
C ASP A 200 3.86 5.77 -6.08
N GLY A 201 3.28 6.86 -5.59
CA GLY A 201 2.63 7.87 -6.42
C GLY A 201 1.19 7.59 -6.84
N SER A 202 0.59 6.46 -6.43
CA SER A 202 -0.83 6.15 -6.77
C SER A 202 -1.76 7.29 -6.40
N SER A 203 -2.38 7.90 -7.39
CA SER A 203 -3.20 9.13 -7.24
C SER A 203 -4.57 9.01 -7.89
N ASN A 204 -5.53 9.82 -7.43
CA ASN A 204 -6.89 9.93 -7.95
C ASN A 204 -7.72 8.65 -7.79
N TYR A 205 -7.91 8.22 -6.54
CA TYR A 205 -8.66 7.02 -6.18
C TYR A 205 -9.87 7.33 -5.30
N GLU A 206 -10.96 6.58 -5.49
CA GLU A 206 -12.06 6.42 -4.54
C GLU A 206 -12.15 4.97 -4.07
N ILE A 207 -12.05 4.75 -2.74
CA ILE A 207 -12.03 3.42 -2.11
C ILE A 207 -13.14 3.36 -1.08
N TYR A 208 -14.20 2.58 -1.35
CA TYR A 208 -15.33 2.53 -0.43
C TYR A 208 -16.10 1.21 -0.44
N ASN A 209 -16.79 0.92 0.65
CA ASN A 209 -17.57 -0.30 0.84
C ASN A 209 -16.75 -1.58 0.66
N ASN A 210 -15.46 -1.58 1.00
CA ASN A 210 -14.65 -2.79 0.93
C ASN A 210 -14.56 -3.46 2.29
N LEU A 211 -14.53 -4.77 2.28
CA LEU A 211 -14.26 -5.62 3.44
C LEU A 211 -12.81 -6.10 3.37
N CYS A 212 -11.96 -5.50 4.19
CA CYS A 212 -10.55 -5.85 4.35
C CYS A 212 -10.40 -6.79 5.54
N LEU A 213 -10.14 -8.08 5.31
CA LEU A 213 -10.28 -9.12 6.32
C LEU A 213 -9.07 -9.26 7.27
N ASN A 214 -7.88 -8.78 6.90
CA ASN A 214 -6.71 -9.08 7.74
C ASN A 214 -5.63 -8.00 7.83
N ARG A 215 -5.35 -7.24 6.77
CA ARG A 215 -4.17 -6.36 6.70
C ARG A 215 -4.46 -4.89 6.42
N GLY A 216 -5.73 -4.52 6.25
CA GLY A 216 -6.15 -3.14 6.12
C GLY A 216 -5.73 -2.46 4.82
N ILE A 217 -5.70 -1.12 4.85
CA ILE A 217 -5.48 -0.27 3.66
C ILE A 217 -4.22 0.57 3.87
N LYS A 218 -3.24 0.44 2.95
CA LYS A 218 -2.06 1.29 2.89
C LYS A 218 -2.23 2.37 1.82
N LEU A 219 -1.96 3.62 2.19
CA LEU A 219 -1.77 4.73 1.26
C LEU A 219 -0.36 5.29 1.44
N ARG A 220 0.46 5.18 0.41
CA ARG A 220 1.79 5.73 0.37
C ARG A 220 1.83 6.97 -0.54
N GLU A 221 2.96 7.56 -0.80
CA GLU A 221 3.12 8.80 -1.57
C GLU A 221 2.16 8.90 -2.77
N GLY A 222 1.25 9.86 -2.76
CA GLY A 222 0.26 10.09 -3.82
C GLY A 222 -0.66 11.25 -3.46
N TYR A 223 -1.65 11.51 -4.30
CA TYR A 223 -2.56 12.66 -4.18
C TYR A 223 -4.01 12.28 -4.47
N TYR A 224 -4.94 12.98 -3.81
CA TYR A 224 -6.38 12.93 -4.12
C TYR A 224 -7.01 11.54 -3.98
N ARG A 225 -6.76 10.87 -2.85
CA ARG A 225 -7.35 9.57 -2.53
C ARG A 225 -8.44 9.75 -1.49
N THR A 226 -9.65 9.31 -1.81
CA THR A 226 -10.80 9.32 -0.89
C THR A 226 -11.10 7.89 -0.45
N VAL A 227 -10.92 7.63 0.84
CA VAL A 227 -11.18 6.32 1.47
C VAL A 227 -12.29 6.46 2.48
N ARG A 228 -13.44 5.85 2.20
CA ARG A 228 -14.62 6.00 3.06
C ARG A 228 -15.44 4.72 3.17
N ASN A 229 -16.11 4.54 4.29
CA ASN A 229 -17.09 3.46 4.48
C ASN A 229 -16.50 2.05 4.24
N ASN A 230 -15.25 1.79 4.65
CA ASN A 230 -14.62 0.48 4.58
C ASN A 230 -14.56 -0.15 5.98
N ILE A 231 -14.40 -1.46 6.03
CA ILE A 231 -14.18 -2.23 7.25
C ILE A 231 -12.80 -2.87 7.19
N MET A 232 -11.94 -2.60 8.19
CA MET A 232 -10.62 -3.17 8.34
C MET A 232 -10.58 -4.11 9.54
N VAL A 233 -10.90 -5.38 9.29
CA VAL A 233 -11.01 -6.42 10.32
C VAL A 233 -9.63 -6.74 10.90
N ASN A 234 -9.51 -6.72 12.25
CA ASN A 234 -8.27 -7.00 12.99
C ASN A 234 -7.07 -6.13 12.61
N ASN A 235 -7.27 -5.10 11.82
CA ASN A 235 -6.23 -4.21 11.34
C ASN A 235 -6.74 -2.76 11.21
N THR A 236 -6.04 -1.94 10.47
CA THR A 236 -6.24 -0.51 10.46
C THR A 236 -5.88 0.13 9.12
N PHE A 237 -5.85 1.43 9.15
CA PHE A 237 -5.31 2.31 8.13
C PHE A 237 -3.81 2.49 8.29
N HIS A 238 -3.05 2.41 7.19
CA HIS A 238 -1.61 2.55 7.12
C HIS A 238 -1.23 3.75 6.24
N PRO A 239 -1.32 4.99 6.73
CA PRO A 239 -0.82 6.15 6.01
C PRO A 239 0.71 6.19 6.09
N HIS A 240 1.39 6.17 4.95
CA HIS A 240 2.84 6.14 4.87
C HIS A 240 3.37 7.33 4.05
N VAL A 241 4.14 8.20 4.69
CA VAL A 241 4.94 9.26 4.01
C VAL A 241 4.08 10.11 3.08
N TRP A 242 2.98 10.65 3.56
CA TRP A 242 2.11 11.52 2.77
C TRP A 242 2.79 12.82 2.39
N PHE A 243 2.49 13.28 1.20
CA PHE A 243 2.92 14.59 0.75
C PHE A 243 2.13 15.69 1.47
N THR A 244 2.79 16.84 1.68
CA THR A 244 2.09 18.07 2.08
C THR A 244 0.97 18.35 1.07
N GLU A 245 -0.21 18.70 1.56
CA GLU A 245 -1.38 19.00 0.73
C GLU A 245 -1.77 17.84 -0.21
N SER A 246 -1.60 16.58 0.25
CA SER A 246 -1.95 15.40 -0.56
C SER A 246 -3.40 15.38 -1.04
N GLY A 247 -4.30 16.11 -0.36
CA GLY A 247 -5.72 16.14 -0.65
C GLY A 247 -6.45 14.85 -0.26
N ASP A 248 -5.80 13.96 0.48
CA ASP A 248 -6.36 12.68 0.90
C ASP A 248 -7.49 12.85 1.91
N VAL A 249 -8.50 11.99 1.81
CA VAL A 249 -9.67 11.93 2.70
C VAL A 249 -9.80 10.50 3.24
N PHE A 250 -9.95 10.38 4.56
CA PHE A 250 -10.21 9.11 5.24
C PHE A 250 -11.34 9.26 6.25
N THR A 251 -12.56 8.87 5.87
CA THR A 251 -13.77 9.12 6.68
C THR A 251 -14.74 7.94 6.73
N ASN A 252 -15.55 7.87 7.77
CA ASN A 252 -16.63 6.89 7.95
C ASN A 252 -16.17 5.43 7.87
N ASN A 253 -14.92 5.13 8.22
CA ASN A 253 -14.40 3.77 8.19
C ASN A 253 -14.48 3.11 9.58
N ILE A 254 -14.51 1.79 9.61
CA ILE A 254 -14.35 1.00 10.83
C ILE A 254 -12.92 0.45 10.83
N VAL A 255 -12.09 0.89 11.78
CA VAL A 255 -10.74 0.38 12.02
C VAL A 255 -10.72 -0.43 13.32
N MET A 256 -10.04 -1.56 13.33
CA MET A 256 -9.98 -2.43 14.53
C MET A 256 -8.63 -2.38 15.24
N LYS A 257 -7.78 -1.42 14.89
CA LYS A 257 -6.56 -1.01 15.60
C LYS A 257 -6.36 0.49 15.46
N LYS A 258 -5.43 1.05 16.26
CA LYS A 258 -4.92 2.41 16.01
C LYS A 258 -4.29 2.49 14.64
N TYR A 259 -4.22 3.67 14.05
CA TYR A 259 -3.52 3.87 12.78
C TYR A 259 -2.05 3.41 12.85
N ALA A 260 -1.58 2.83 11.78
CA ALA A 260 -0.17 2.48 11.59
C ALA A 260 0.51 3.56 10.73
N ASP A 261 0.55 4.78 11.28
CA ASP A 261 1.15 5.93 10.64
C ASP A 261 2.68 5.84 10.67
N ILE A 262 3.30 6.02 9.51
CA ILE A 262 4.74 5.98 9.37
C ILE A 262 5.23 7.23 8.66
N ARG A 263 6.03 8.05 9.38
CA ARG A 263 6.67 9.25 8.84
C ARG A 263 5.67 10.27 8.29
N ILE A 264 4.45 10.30 8.83
CA ILE A 264 3.43 11.28 8.48
C ILE A 264 3.78 12.60 9.14
N LYS A 265 3.78 13.67 8.36
CA LYS A 265 3.96 15.07 8.82
C LYS A 265 2.69 15.88 8.64
N ASP A 266 1.95 15.59 7.57
CA ASP A 266 0.72 16.27 7.20
C ASP A 266 -0.39 15.23 6.96
N TRP A 267 -1.56 15.49 7.48
CA TRP A 267 -2.68 14.53 7.51
C TRP A 267 -3.78 14.84 6.47
N GLY A 268 -3.39 15.07 5.25
CA GLY A 268 -4.31 15.21 4.13
C GLY A 268 -5.32 16.34 4.27
N LYS A 269 -6.46 16.19 3.59
CA LYS A 269 -7.56 17.16 3.61
C LYS A 269 -8.51 16.93 4.77
N GLU A 270 -8.84 15.66 5.04
CA GLU A 270 -9.80 15.29 6.08
C GLU A 270 -9.54 13.86 6.54
N VAL A 271 -9.27 13.68 7.83
CA VAL A 271 -9.19 12.37 8.48
C VAL A 271 -10.05 12.46 9.74
N ASP A 272 -11.32 11.99 9.63
CA ASP A 272 -12.32 12.15 10.68
C ASP A 272 -13.51 11.18 10.51
N TYR A 273 -14.44 11.17 11.46
CA TYR A 273 -15.65 10.34 11.44
C TYR A 273 -15.34 8.84 11.28
N ASN A 274 -14.31 8.31 11.96
CA ASN A 274 -13.96 6.91 11.93
C ASN A 274 -14.32 6.22 13.25
N LEU A 275 -14.58 4.91 13.24
CA LEU A 275 -14.81 4.13 14.44
C LEU A 275 -13.55 3.37 14.84
N PHE A 276 -13.04 3.63 16.03
CA PHE A 276 -11.89 2.97 16.64
C PHE A 276 -12.30 1.87 17.64
N PRO A 277 -11.43 0.85 17.88
CA PRO A 277 -11.77 -0.22 18.82
C PRO A 277 -11.75 0.23 20.28
N THR A 278 -10.90 1.21 20.65
CA THR A 278 -10.70 1.67 22.03
C THR A 278 -10.53 3.19 22.10
N GLN A 279 -10.81 3.75 23.29
CA GLN A 279 -10.58 5.17 23.57
C GLN A 279 -9.10 5.56 23.38
N LYS A 280 -8.17 4.67 23.75
CA LYS A 280 -6.73 4.90 23.60
C LYS A 280 -6.31 5.00 22.12
N ALA A 281 -6.89 4.15 21.26
CA ALA A 281 -6.64 4.21 19.83
C ALA A 281 -7.15 5.51 19.20
N LEU A 282 -8.35 5.95 19.59
CA LEU A 282 -8.91 7.25 19.18
C LEU A 282 -8.04 8.42 19.67
N LYS A 283 -7.65 8.43 20.95
CA LYS A 283 -6.78 9.49 21.48
C LYS A 283 -5.44 9.58 20.76
N ASN A 284 -4.88 8.45 20.32
CA ASN A 284 -3.67 8.45 19.51
C ASN A 284 -3.85 9.18 18.17
N ALA A 285 -4.99 9.00 17.50
CA ALA A 285 -5.31 9.72 16.27
C ALA A 285 -5.51 11.22 16.57
N GLN A 286 -6.28 11.55 17.61
CA GLN A 286 -6.54 12.93 18.04
C GLN A 286 -5.26 13.72 18.37
N ASN A 287 -4.20 13.06 18.85
CA ASN A 287 -2.90 13.70 19.08
C ASN A 287 -2.25 14.23 17.79
N ASN A 288 -2.70 13.76 16.63
CA ASN A 288 -2.27 14.24 15.31
C ASN A 288 -3.18 15.35 14.76
N ASN A 289 -4.09 15.89 15.57
CA ASN A 289 -5.15 16.82 15.16
C ASN A 289 -6.12 16.26 14.11
N THR A 290 -6.33 14.94 14.09
CA THR A 290 -7.32 14.23 13.29
C THR A 290 -8.44 13.68 14.16
N ASP A 291 -9.48 13.12 13.56
CA ASP A 291 -10.49 12.30 14.24
C ASP A 291 -11.23 12.99 15.39
N THR A 292 -11.47 14.29 15.26
CA THR A 292 -12.16 15.10 16.28
C THR A 292 -13.60 14.62 16.49
N ASN A 293 -14.29 14.21 15.43
CA ASN A 293 -15.67 13.73 15.44
C ASN A 293 -15.77 12.20 15.36
N SER A 294 -14.64 11.50 15.42
CA SER A 294 -14.57 10.04 15.41
C SER A 294 -15.02 9.46 16.75
N LEU A 295 -15.46 8.22 16.75
CA LEU A 295 -15.93 7.51 17.93
C LEU A 295 -15.08 6.27 18.21
N PHE A 296 -15.24 5.72 19.41
CA PHE A 296 -14.70 4.40 19.75
C PHE A 296 -15.79 3.48 20.29
N GLY A 297 -15.61 2.17 20.13
CA GLY A 297 -16.49 1.16 20.66
C GLY A 297 -16.54 -0.11 19.82
N ASN A 298 -17.33 -1.06 20.28
CA ASN A 298 -17.59 -2.29 19.53
C ASN A 298 -18.46 -1.96 18.32
N PRO A 299 -18.05 -2.33 17.09
CA PRO A 299 -18.84 -2.09 15.89
C PRO A 299 -20.16 -2.88 15.85
N LEU A 300 -20.36 -3.88 16.72
CA LEU A 300 -21.57 -4.71 16.83
C LEU A 300 -21.93 -5.38 15.50
N PHE A 301 -20.97 -6.09 14.90
CA PHE A 301 -21.20 -6.88 13.69
C PHE A 301 -22.26 -7.96 13.90
N ILE A 302 -23.14 -8.16 12.89
CA ILE A 302 -24.30 -9.06 12.99
C ILE A 302 -23.89 -10.52 13.12
N ASN A 303 -23.04 -11.03 12.21
CA ASN A 303 -22.54 -12.41 12.27
C ASN A 303 -21.13 -12.51 11.63
N PRO A 304 -20.10 -11.99 12.29
CA PRO A 304 -18.76 -11.93 11.72
C PRO A 304 -18.11 -13.30 11.52
N LYS A 305 -18.54 -14.34 12.27
CA LYS A 305 -18.01 -15.70 12.09
C LYS A 305 -18.38 -16.29 10.73
N GLU A 306 -19.53 -15.91 10.20
CA GLU A 306 -20.01 -16.31 8.87
C GLU A 306 -19.74 -15.24 7.79
N GLY A 307 -18.85 -14.28 8.08
CA GLY A 307 -18.46 -13.25 7.11
C GLY A 307 -19.46 -12.10 6.95
N ASN A 308 -20.50 -12.02 7.79
CA ASN A 308 -21.44 -10.89 7.79
C ASN A 308 -20.98 -9.80 8.76
N PHE A 309 -20.19 -8.87 8.23
CA PHE A 309 -19.67 -7.71 8.97
C PHE A 309 -20.57 -6.47 8.87
N ARG A 310 -21.82 -6.60 8.43
CA ARG A 310 -22.80 -5.51 8.61
C ARG A 310 -22.97 -5.24 10.09
N VAL A 311 -23.15 -3.98 10.43
CA VAL A 311 -23.39 -3.57 11.82
C VAL A 311 -24.89 -3.56 12.13
N ASN A 312 -25.27 -3.83 13.36
CA ASN A 312 -26.65 -3.72 13.80
C ASN A 312 -27.05 -2.26 14.06
N ASP A 313 -28.34 -2.00 14.31
CA ASP A 313 -28.89 -0.66 14.43
C ASP A 313 -28.37 0.13 15.65
N ASP A 314 -27.87 -0.54 16.67
CA ASP A 314 -27.29 0.09 17.87
C ASP A 314 -25.79 0.43 17.72
N SER A 315 -25.20 0.12 16.59
CA SER A 315 -23.77 0.32 16.34
C SER A 315 -23.35 1.78 16.40
N PRO A 316 -22.26 2.10 17.13
CA PRO A 316 -21.67 3.44 17.08
C PRO A 316 -21.16 3.83 15.68
N ALA A 317 -20.92 2.87 14.79
CA ALA A 317 -20.51 3.13 13.41
C ALA A 317 -21.58 3.93 12.65
N LEU A 318 -22.86 3.71 12.92
CA LEU A 318 -23.94 4.45 12.24
C LEU A 318 -23.94 5.94 12.62
N LYS A 319 -23.50 6.27 13.84
CA LYS A 319 -23.42 7.66 14.33
C LYS A 319 -22.31 8.48 13.64
N ILE A 320 -21.27 7.82 13.13
CA ILE A 320 -20.21 8.45 12.34
C ILE A 320 -20.52 8.47 10.83
N GLY A 321 -21.74 8.08 10.45
CA GLY A 321 -22.17 8.06 9.05
C GLY A 321 -21.77 6.83 8.25
N PHE A 322 -21.25 5.79 8.88
CA PHE A 322 -21.04 4.49 8.24
C PHE A 322 -22.37 3.91 7.73
N LYS A 323 -22.35 3.29 6.57
CA LYS A 323 -23.52 2.64 5.95
C LYS A 323 -23.25 1.19 5.66
N ASN A 324 -24.17 0.30 6.04
CA ASN A 324 -24.09 -1.11 5.67
C ASN A 324 -24.10 -1.27 4.14
N PHE A 325 -23.31 -2.21 3.64
CA PHE A 325 -23.26 -2.57 2.23
C PHE A 325 -23.40 -4.09 2.03
N SER A 326 -23.70 -4.51 0.81
CA SER A 326 -23.92 -5.93 0.46
C SER A 326 -22.61 -6.72 0.62
N MET A 327 -22.69 -7.89 1.28
CA MET A 327 -21.56 -8.78 1.54
C MET A 327 -21.76 -10.20 0.95
N ASP A 328 -22.78 -10.36 0.14
CA ASP A 328 -23.19 -11.64 -0.46
C ASP A 328 -22.85 -11.76 -1.96
N LYS A 329 -22.27 -10.70 -2.54
CA LYS A 329 -22.00 -10.60 -3.99
C LYS A 329 -20.52 -10.64 -4.35
N PHE A 330 -19.65 -10.96 -3.40
CA PHE A 330 -18.22 -11.05 -3.67
C PHE A 330 -17.88 -12.29 -4.52
N GLY A 331 -16.93 -12.11 -5.44
CA GLY A 331 -16.43 -13.18 -6.28
C GLY A 331 -17.37 -13.61 -7.41
N VAL A 332 -17.04 -14.72 -8.02
CA VAL A 332 -17.78 -15.27 -9.17
C VAL A 332 -19.25 -15.53 -8.84
N GLN A 333 -20.13 -15.09 -9.74
CA GLN A 333 -21.57 -15.31 -9.66
C GLN A 333 -22.07 -16.37 -10.66
N ASN A 334 -21.24 -16.70 -11.68
CA ASN A 334 -21.51 -17.83 -12.58
C ASN A 334 -21.69 -19.11 -11.75
N PRO A 335 -22.83 -19.82 -11.84
CA PRO A 335 -23.13 -20.96 -10.96
C PRO A 335 -22.08 -22.08 -11.03
N GLU A 336 -21.60 -22.42 -12.23
CA GLU A 336 -20.62 -23.48 -12.44
C GLU A 336 -19.28 -23.15 -11.77
N LEU A 337 -18.80 -21.91 -11.92
CA LEU A 337 -17.55 -21.46 -11.31
C LEU A 337 -17.70 -21.25 -9.81
N LYS A 338 -18.87 -20.79 -9.35
CA LYS A 338 -19.14 -20.55 -7.94
C LYS A 338 -19.09 -21.82 -7.09
N VAL A 339 -19.51 -22.94 -7.63
CA VAL A 339 -19.48 -24.25 -6.94
C VAL A 339 -18.05 -24.72 -6.66
N ILE A 340 -17.10 -24.43 -7.55
CA ILE A 340 -15.70 -24.85 -7.42
C ILE A 340 -14.78 -23.77 -6.84
N ALA A 341 -15.25 -22.52 -6.75
CA ALA A 341 -14.49 -21.43 -6.17
C ALA A 341 -14.31 -21.60 -4.66
N LYS A 342 -13.09 -21.48 -4.18
CA LYS A 342 -12.82 -21.41 -2.73
C LYS A 342 -13.34 -20.09 -2.15
N GLN A 343 -13.58 -20.10 -0.85
CA GLN A 343 -13.89 -18.91 -0.06
C GLN A 343 -12.72 -18.59 0.88
N PRO A 344 -12.42 -17.31 1.18
CA PRO A 344 -11.43 -16.97 2.18
C PRO A 344 -11.88 -17.44 3.56
N SER A 345 -10.95 -17.92 4.36
CA SER A 345 -11.27 -18.16 5.78
C SER A 345 -11.55 -16.83 6.47
N ILE A 346 -12.59 -16.81 7.30
CA ILE A 346 -12.94 -15.60 8.05
C ILE A 346 -12.08 -15.55 9.31
N PRO A 347 -11.33 -14.46 9.58
CA PRO A 347 -10.49 -14.38 10.75
C PRO A 347 -11.33 -14.23 12.03
N ASN A 348 -10.90 -14.88 13.10
CA ASN A 348 -11.48 -14.60 14.42
C ASN A 348 -11.27 -13.13 14.79
N LEU A 349 -12.32 -12.47 15.28
CA LEU A 349 -12.20 -11.09 15.74
C LEU A 349 -11.24 -11.01 16.93
N LYS A 350 -10.26 -10.14 16.82
CA LYS A 350 -9.34 -9.78 17.90
C LYS A 350 -9.80 -8.44 18.47
N ILE A 351 -10.49 -8.48 19.60
CA ILE A 351 -10.81 -7.26 20.35
C ILE A 351 -9.50 -6.80 20.98
N GLN A 352 -9.01 -5.63 20.58
CA GLN A 352 -7.79 -5.06 21.15
C GLN A 352 -8.04 -4.73 22.63
N SER A 353 -7.31 -5.36 23.54
CA SER A 353 -7.27 -4.94 24.95
C SER A 353 -6.39 -3.68 25.05
N GLU A 354 -6.59 -2.88 26.12
CA GLU A 354 -5.85 -1.63 26.34
C GLU A 354 -4.33 -1.82 26.58
N GLU A 355 -3.85 -3.05 26.74
CA GLU A 355 -2.44 -3.41 26.85
C GLU A 355 -1.75 -3.39 25.50
N GLU A 356 -1.40 -2.21 25.04
CA GLU A 356 -0.50 -2.05 23.89
C GLU A 356 0.95 -2.32 24.31
N THR A 357 1.63 -3.10 23.47
CA THR A 357 3.07 -3.28 23.48
C THR A 357 3.77 -1.92 23.48
N ARG A 358 4.46 -1.57 24.55
CA ARG A 358 5.37 -0.41 24.59
C ARG A 358 6.40 -0.57 23.46
N VAL A 359 6.48 0.43 22.59
CA VAL A 359 7.55 0.51 21.58
C VAL A 359 8.89 0.44 22.31
N LYS A 360 9.65 -0.62 22.10
CA LYS A 360 10.96 -0.81 22.73
C LYS A 360 11.97 0.09 22.02
N THR A 361 12.35 1.18 22.67
CA THR A 361 13.37 2.09 22.19
C THR A 361 14.61 2.05 23.08
N LYS A 362 15.76 2.44 22.53
CA LYS A 362 17.01 2.64 23.26
C LYS A 362 17.61 3.99 22.88
N GLN A 363 18.29 4.62 23.84
CA GLN A 363 19.07 5.81 23.58
C GLN A 363 20.51 5.45 23.18
N TRP A 364 21.04 6.15 22.18
CA TRP A 364 22.41 5.99 21.70
C TRP A 364 22.95 7.35 21.24
N LEU A 365 23.96 7.87 21.90
CA LEU A 365 24.64 9.15 21.60
C LEU A 365 23.66 10.35 21.38
N GLY A 366 22.51 10.37 22.07
CA GLY A 366 21.46 11.36 21.90
C GLY A 366 20.53 11.10 20.72
N ALA A 367 20.54 9.89 20.18
CA ALA A 367 19.52 9.43 19.26
C ALA A 367 18.62 8.37 19.92
N THR A 368 17.34 8.38 19.52
CA THR A 368 16.37 7.35 19.90
C THR A 368 16.32 6.29 18.81
N LEU A 369 16.64 5.05 19.18
CA LEU A 369 16.71 3.90 18.29
C LEU A 369 15.52 2.99 18.48
N LYS A 370 15.05 2.35 17.38
CA LYS A 370 14.03 1.31 17.36
C LYS A 370 14.44 0.18 16.40
N ASN A 371 14.11 -1.06 16.74
CA ASN A 371 14.22 -2.16 15.76
C ASN A 371 13.18 -2.02 14.64
N ILE A 372 13.46 -2.55 13.46
CA ILE A 372 12.41 -2.87 12.48
C ILE A 372 11.69 -4.11 13.00
N GLU A 373 10.40 -4.01 13.27
CA GLU A 373 9.62 -5.09 13.89
C GLU A 373 8.44 -5.54 13.01
N THR A 374 8.05 -4.74 12.01
CA THR A 374 6.87 -5.01 11.19
C THR A 374 7.16 -4.87 9.70
N ILE A 375 6.35 -5.54 8.88
CA ILE A 375 6.44 -5.43 7.42
C ILE A 375 6.16 -3.98 6.96
N GLU A 376 5.29 -3.29 7.66
CA GLU A 376 4.94 -1.89 7.40
C GLU A 376 6.18 -0.98 7.57
N GLU A 377 6.97 -1.21 8.62
CA GLU A 377 8.22 -0.50 8.82
C GLU A 377 9.26 -0.89 7.77
N GLN A 378 9.41 -2.18 7.47
CA GLN A 378 10.28 -2.66 6.41
C GLN A 378 9.99 -1.96 5.08
N SER A 379 8.74 -1.94 4.67
CA SER A 379 8.25 -1.27 3.46
C SER A 379 8.55 0.22 3.47
N SER A 380 8.17 0.91 4.54
CA SER A 380 8.31 2.37 4.64
C SER A 380 9.74 2.86 4.62
N TYR A 381 10.65 2.07 5.20
CA TYR A 381 12.09 2.39 5.21
C TYR A 381 12.84 1.81 4.01
N GLY A 382 12.21 0.92 3.23
CA GLY A 382 12.78 0.30 2.03
C GLY A 382 13.94 -0.63 2.33
N THR A 383 13.81 -1.45 3.39
CA THR A 383 14.81 -2.45 3.74
C THR A 383 14.44 -3.82 3.18
N HIS A 384 15.45 -4.65 2.85
CA HIS A 384 15.22 -5.98 2.29
C HIS A 384 14.77 -7.03 3.31
N SER A 385 14.78 -6.71 4.60
CA SER A 385 14.39 -7.62 5.68
C SER A 385 13.99 -6.83 6.92
N LEU A 386 13.45 -7.53 7.93
CA LEU A 386 13.19 -6.98 9.27
C LEU A 386 14.47 -6.75 10.10
N ASN A 387 15.66 -6.88 9.49
CA ASN A 387 16.92 -6.58 10.15
C ASN A 387 17.29 -5.10 10.00
N GLY A 388 17.73 -4.50 11.08
CA GLY A 388 18.21 -3.11 11.10
C GLY A 388 17.69 -2.32 12.30
N VAL A 389 18.23 -1.13 12.44
CA VAL A 389 17.95 -0.23 13.55
C VAL A 389 17.55 1.14 13.00
N ILE A 390 16.31 1.54 13.25
CA ILE A 390 15.75 2.83 12.85
C ILE A 390 16.25 3.93 13.78
N ILE A 391 16.71 5.02 13.24
CA ILE A 391 16.93 6.28 13.98
C ILE A 391 15.61 7.06 13.98
N LEU A 392 14.86 6.99 15.08
CA LEU A 392 13.57 7.68 15.19
C LEU A 392 13.73 9.18 15.38
N LYS A 393 14.74 9.57 16.20
CA LYS A 393 14.97 10.96 16.57
C LYS A 393 16.45 11.18 16.86
N ILE A 394 16.93 12.37 16.55
CA ILE A 394 18.26 12.86 16.95
C ILE A 394 18.07 14.16 17.73
N ASP A 395 18.47 14.18 19.01
CA ASP A 395 18.35 15.38 19.83
C ASP A 395 19.26 16.49 19.32
N LYS A 396 18.82 17.74 19.41
CA LYS A 396 19.56 18.91 18.92
C LYS A 396 20.97 19.01 19.48
N ASN A 397 21.18 18.54 20.71
CA ASN A 397 22.47 18.51 21.39
C ASN A 397 23.23 17.18 21.25
N SER A 398 22.75 16.30 20.38
CA SER A 398 23.38 15.01 20.13
C SER A 398 24.75 15.17 19.48
N LYS A 399 25.72 14.35 19.91
CA LYS A 399 27.03 14.24 19.24
C LYS A 399 26.88 13.83 17.76
N LEU A 400 25.77 13.17 17.41
CA LEU A 400 25.45 12.74 16.04
C LEU A 400 25.05 13.88 15.10
N THR A 401 24.74 15.07 15.61
CA THR A 401 24.40 16.23 14.77
C THR A 401 25.53 16.67 13.84
N LYS A 402 26.79 16.34 14.20
CA LYS A 402 27.97 16.56 13.34
C LYS A 402 28.20 15.43 12.34
N SER A 403 27.46 14.33 12.43
CA SER A 403 27.52 13.23 11.47
C SER A 403 26.55 13.49 10.32
N ALA A 404 26.68 12.72 9.24
CA ALA A 404 25.72 12.74 8.14
C ALA A 404 24.48 11.87 8.39
N LEU A 405 24.31 11.29 9.60
CA LEU A 405 23.13 10.52 10.01
C LEU A 405 21.92 11.44 10.17
N LYS A 406 20.74 10.92 9.84
CA LYS A 406 19.48 11.65 9.91
C LYS A 406 18.39 10.80 10.54
N GLU A 407 17.37 11.47 11.07
CA GLU A 407 16.13 10.81 11.44
C GLU A 407 15.54 10.10 10.22
N GLY A 408 15.05 8.86 10.42
CA GLY A 408 14.57 8.00 9.37
C GLY A 408 15.64 7.16 8.67
N ASP A 409 16.91 7.24 9.03
CA ASP A 409 17.92 6.31 8.57
C ASP A 409 17.72 4.94 9.25
N VAL A 410 17.99 3.88 8.53
CA VAL A 410 18.05 2.53 9.09
C VAL A 410 19.47 2.01 9.05
N ILE A 411 20.08 1.78 10.20
CA ILE A 411 21.41 1.19 10.32
C ILE A 411 21.31 -0.31 10.00
N ILE A 412 21.97 -0.74 8.94
CA ILE A 412 22.01 -2.13 8.47
C ILE A 412 23.40 -2.76 8.61
N GLY A 413 24.43 -1.95 8.84
CA GLY A 413 25.80 -2.39 9.02
C GLY A 413 26.65 -1.39 9.80
N PHE A 414 27.66 -1.91 10.54
CA PHE A 414 28.66 -1.12 11.24
C PHE A 414 29.99 -1.90 11.25
N ALA A 415 31.09 -1.21 10.90
CA ALA A 415 32.44 -1.78 10.92
C ALA A 415 32.52 -3.18 10.27
N ASP A 416 31.99 -3.32 9.05
CA ASP A 416 31.95 -4.54 8.25
C ASP A 416 31.09 -5.70 8.84
N LYS A 417 30.30 -5.42 9.88
CA LYS A 417 29.34 -6.35 10.47
C LYS A 417 27.91 -5.96 10.09
N LYS A 418 27.11 -6.94 9.65
CA LYS A 418 25.67 -6.76 9.44
C LYS A 418 24.96 -6.55 10.77
N ILE A 419 24.06 -5.58 10.84
CA ILE A 419 23.27 -5.26 12.02
C ILE A 419 21.87 -5.84 11.89
N LYS A 420 21.47 -6.61 12.89
CA LYS A 420 20.15 -7.27 12.94
C LYS A 420 19.15 -6.49 13.80
N ASN A 421 19.59 -5.95 14.93
CA ASN A 421 18.76 -5.26 15.91
C ASN A 421 19.60 -4.34 16.81
N ILE A 422 18.96 -3.61 17.71
CA ILE A 422 19.62 -2.67 18.63
C ILE A 422 20.68 -3.35 19.50
N SER A 423 20.39 -4.51 20.09
CA SER A 423 21.35 -5.19 20.96
C SER A 423 22.62 -5.54 20.18
N ASN A 424 22.46 -6.15 19.02
CA ASN A 424 23.57 -6.47 18.14
C ASN A 424 24.34 -5.22 17.67
N PHE A 425 23.62 -4.12 17.38
CA PHE A 425 24.25 -2.84 17.01
C PHE A 425 25.14 -2.28 18.14
N LEU A 426 24.61 -2.22 19.35
CA LEU A 426 25.34 -1.70 20.52
C LEU A 426 26.54 -2.57 20.84
N ASP A 427 26.41 -3.88 20.81
CA ASP A 427 27.51 -4.83 21.02
C ASP A 427 28.66 -4.65 20.00
N VAL A 428 28.29 -4.46 18.72
CA VAL A 428 29.29 -4.21 17.66
C VAL A 428 29.89 -2.82 17.79
N PHE A 429 29.08 -1.82 18.13
CA PHE A 429 29.55 -0.44 18.35
C PHE A 429 30.54 -0.37 19.51
N ASP A 430 30.21 -0.91 20.67
CA ASP A 430 31.07 -0.88 21.87
C ASP A 430 32.41 -1.60 21.63
N LYS A 431 32.42 -2.71 20.91
CA LYS A 431 33.64 -3.43 20.55
C LYS A 431 34.55 -2.70 19.55
N ASN A 432 33.99 -1.73 18.80
CA ASN A 432 34.71 -1.00 17.77
C ASN A 432 34.85 0.51 18.07
N SER A 433 34.35 0.98 19.21
CA SER A 433 34.31 2.41 19.59
C SER A 433 35.68 3.04 19.80
N PHE A 434 36.74 2.26 19.93
CA PHE A 434 38.12 2.72 20.11
C PHE A 434 38.86 3.06 18.80
N ARG A 435 38.25 2.88 17.63
CA ARG A 435 38.86 3.23 16.34
C ARG A 435 38.42 4.61 15.88
N GLU A 436 39.37 5.42 15.40
CA GLU A 436 39.21 6.84 15.02
C GLU A 436 38.09 7.16 14.03
N SER A 437 37.52 6.19 13.32
CA SER A 437 36.34 6.37 12.48
C SER A 437 35.67 5.04 12.16
N GLY A 438 34.39 4.93 12.38
CA GLY A 438 33.56 3.78 11.98
C GLY A 438 32.79 4.06 10.70
N LYS A 439 32.73 3.06 9.78
CA LYS A 439 31.78 3.10 8.65
C LYS A 439 30.44 2.59 9.13
N VAL A 440 29.37 3.36 8.90
CA VAL A 440 27.99 2.97 9.12
C VAL A 440 27.31 2.78 7.76
N PHE A 441 26.73 1.64 7.56
CA PHE A 441 25.92 1.33 6.39
C PHE A 441 24.47 1.56 6.76
N ILE A 442 23.80 2.42 6.02
CA ILE A 442 22.41 2.78 6.28
C ILE A 442 21.56 2.61 5.03
N VAL A 443 20.25 2.42 5.22
CA VAL A 443 19.24 2.63 4.17
C VAL A 443 18.61 4.01 4.40
N ARG A 444 18.59 4.83 3.37
CA ARG A 444 17.93 6.13 3.32
C ARG A 444 17.23 6.29 1.96
N ASN A 445 15.92 6.53 1.95
CA ASN A 445 15.12 6.63 0.73
C ASN A 445 15.35 5.43 -0.21
N GLN A 446 15.29 4.21 0.35
CA GLN A 446 15.48 2.93 -0.34
C GLN A 446 16.88 2.72 -0.98
N LYS A 447 17.85 3.57 -0.65
CA LYS A 447 19.25 3.42 -1.08
C LYS A 447 20.14 3.07 0.07
N GLU A 448 21.04 2.11 -0.14
CA GLU A 448 22.13 1.86 0.77
C GLU A 448 23.20 2.96 0.62
N ILE A 449 23.62 3.53 1.73
CA ILE A 449 24.60 4.63 1.81
C ILE A 449 25.62 4.29 2.87
N ASN A 450 26.89 4.59 2.58
CA ASN A 450 27.97 4.53 3.54
C ASN A 450 28.20 5.89 4.17
N ILE A 451 28.21 5.97 5.50
CA ILE A 451 28.48 7.18 6.26
C ILE A 451 29.71 6.93 7.16
N LYS A 452 30.64 7.86 7.15
CA LYS A 452 31.76 7.87 8.08
C LYS A 452 31.30 8.56 9.37
N LEU A 453 31.27 7.83 10.49
CA LEU A 453 31.13 8.45 11.82
C LEU A 453 32.46 9.11 12.16
N ILE A 454 32.44 10.44 12.25
CA ILE A 454 33.56 11.20 12.79
C ILE A 454 33.46 11.08 14.31
N ASN A 455 34.60 10.86 14.97
CA ASN A 455 34.71 10.55 16.39
C ASN A 455 33.80 11.41 17.28
N ALA A 456 32.84 10.80 17.93
CA ALA A 456 31.89 11.44 18.84
C ALA A 456 32.45 11.52 20.31
N TYR A 457 33.74 11.19 20.50
CA TYR A 457 34.32 11.01 21.83
C TYR A 457 35.30 12.16 22.26
N HIS A 458 35.47 13.18 21.44
CA HIS A 458 36.22 14.38 21.82
C HIS A 458 35.36 15.63 21.79
#